data_e13822b3d458d7d25e562b3754a7a716
#
_entry.id   e13822b3d458d7d25e562b3754a7a716
#
_cell.length_a   1.000
_cell.length_b   1.000
_cell.length_c   1.000
_cell.angle_alpha   90.00
_cell.angle_beta   90.00
_cell.angle_gamma   90.00
#
_symmetry.space_group_name_H-M   'P 1'
#
loop_
_entity.id
_entity.type
_entity.pdbx_description
1 polymer ?
#
loop_
_entity_poly.entity_id
_entity_poly.type
_entity_poly.pdbx_seq_one_letter_code
_entity_poly.pdbx_strand_id
1 'polypeptide(L)'
;GLWIRDDTQGIGTMTYISTNGEFGALGHGISDSDTGMLVQTSGGELYDTEIMGIEKGTFGKPGVMSGVIYYGNQSKLGAIEANTNEGIFGTVNEKFRNRVKSEAIPIGYRQDVKKGKAYVRSNVSGELKDYEIEIQKVDYSTARKSKDMIIKVTDPELLELTGGIVQGMSGSPIIQDGKLIGAVTHVFIQDSTRGYGIFIENMLIQ
;
A
#
# COMPACT_ATOMS: atom_id res chain seq x y z
N GLY A 1 16.46 -13.18 29.67
CA GLY A 1 16.82 -12.02 28.86
C GLY A 1 15.56 -11.22 28.54
N LEU A 2 15.71 -9.91 28.42
CA LEU A 2 14.66 -9.01 27.97
C LEU A 2 14.91 -8.69 26.50
N TRP A 3 13.93 -8.94 25.65
CA TRP A 3 13.97 -8.51 24.26
C TRP A 3 13.35 -7.12 24.17
N ILE A 4 14.13 -6.14 23.69
CA ILE A 4 13.65 -4.79 23.43
C ILE A 4 13.79 -4.58 21.93
N ARG A 5 12.69 -4.21 21.28
CA ARG A 5 12.67 -3.73 19.90
C ARG A 5 12.29 -2.25 19.96
N ASP A 6 13.23 -1.39 19.66
CA ASP A 6 13.05 0.07 19.73
C ASP A 6 12.76 0.72 18.37
N ASP A 7 12.96 -0.01 17.24
CA ASP A 7 12.62 0.46 15.90
C ASP A 7 11.93 -0.60 15.05
N THR A 8 10.90 -0.20 14.31
CA THR A 8 10.28 -0.99 13.25
C THR A 8 10.38 -0.22 11.94
N GLN A 9 11.02 -0.83 10.93
CA GLN A 9 11.23 -0.22 9.62
C GLN A 9 10.61 -1.10 8.54
N GLY A 10 10.17 -0.48 7.45
CA GLY A 10 9.63 -1.20 6.30
C GLY A 10 9.50 -0.32 5.08
N ILE A 11 9.44 -0.95 3.91
CA ILE A 11 9.13 -0.33 2.63
C ILE A 11 7.67 -0.64 2.32
N GLY A 12 6.93 0.38 1.92
CA GLY A 12 5.55 0.27 1.53
C GLY A 12 5.13 1.41 0.62
N THR A 13 3.87 1.42 0.22
CA THR A 13 3.35 2.42 -0.71
C THR A 13 2.37 3.36 -0.02
N MET A 14 2.54 4.65 -0.27
CA MET A 14 1.56 5.67 0.10
C MET A 14 0.37 5.58 -0.84
N THR A 15 -0.82 5.45 -0.29
CA THR A 15 -2.06 5.28 -1.05
C THR A 15 -2.59 6.62 -1.58
N TYR A 16 -2.62 7.62 -0.71
CA TYR A 16 -3.11 8.95 -1.04
C TYR A 16 -2.47 10.03 -0.19
N ILE A 17 -2.53 11.25 -0.72
CA ILE A 17 -2.30 12.50 0.02
C ILE A 17 -3.52 13.37 -0.24
N SER A 18 -4.15 13.85 0.82
CA SER A 18 -5.27 14.78 0.73
C SER A 18 -4.79 16.22 0.45
N THR A 19 -5.72 17.09 0.11
CA THR A 19 -5.42 18.50 -0.19
C THR A 19 -4.85 19.27 1.00
N ASN A 20 -5.13 18.84 2.23
CA ASN A 20 -4.58 19.44 3.46
C ASN A 20 -3.25 18.79 3.91
N GLY A 21 -2.74 17.79 3.16
CA GLY A 21 -1.46 17.15 3.43
C GLY A 21 -1.52 15.95 4.36
N GLU A 22 -2.71 15.47 4.71
CA GLU A 22 -2.89 14.18 5.38
C GLU A 22 -2.65 13.04 4.40
N PHE A 23 -2.07 11.93 4.86
CA PHE A 23 -1.85 10.75 4.02
C PHE A 23 -2.38 9.49 4.67
N GLY A 24 -2.69 8.50 3.83
CA GLY A 24 -2.87 7.12 4.20
C GLY A 24 -1.97 6.21 3.38
N ALA A 25 -1.45 5.15 4.00
CA ALA A 25 -0.54 4.21 3.36
C ALA A 25 -0.77 2.76 3.83
N LEU A 26 -0.22 1.80 3.10
CA LEU A 26 -0.19 0.35 3.36
C LEU A 26 -1.55 -0.37 3.22
N GLY A 27 -2.67 0.24 3.63
CA GLY A 27 -3.98 -0.43 3.66
C GLY A 27 -4.12 -1.53 4.73
N HIS A 28 -3.11 -1.70 5.56
CA HIS A 28 -3.09 -2.57 6.74
C HIS A 28 -2.12 -2.02 7.78
N GLY A 29 -2.31 -2.40 9.02
CA GLY A 29 -1.41 -1.98 10.11
C GLY A 29 -0.05 -2.67 10.06
N ILE A 30 0.92 -2.01 10.66
CA ILE A 30 2.22 -2.59 10.96
C ILE A 30 2.05 -3.45 12.22
N SER A 31 2.34 -4.75 12.09
CA SER A 31 2.25 -5.70 13.18
C SER A 31 3.62 -6.27 13.52
N ASP A 32 3.81 -6.60 14.77
CA ASP A 32 5.00 -7.30 15.22
C ASP A 32 5.05 -8.71 14.61
N SER A 33 6.20 -9.08 14.05
CA SER A 33 6.37 -10.33 13.31
C SER A 33 6.27 -11.58 14.18
N ASP A 34 6.57 -11.46 15.48
CA ASP A 34 6.64 -12.61 16.38
C ASP A 34 5.29 -12.86 17.06
N THR A 35 4.56 -11.79 17.38
CA THR A 35 3.27 -11.86 18.08
C THR A 35 2.06 -11.69 17.16
N GLY A 36 2.25 -11.11 15.96
CA GLY A 36 1.17 -10.73 15.06
C GLY A 36 0.29 -9.59 15.56
N MET A 37 0.64 -8.98 16.70
CA MET A 37 -0.12 -7.88 17.28
C MET A 37 0.23 -6.56 16.59
N LEU A 38 -0.77 -5.69 16.48
CA LEU A 38 -0.57 -4.34 15.96
C LEU A 38 0.46 -3.59 16.83
N VAL A 39 1.48 -3.02 16.19
CA VAL A 39 2.50 -2.24 16.88
C VAL A 39 1.84 -0.99 17.46
N GLN A 40 1.90 -0.86 18.80
CA GLN A 40 1.52 0.35 19.49
C GLN A 40 2.61 1.38 19.27
N THR A 41 2.33 2.44 18.52
CA THR A 41 3.31 3.50 18.27
C THR A 41 2.87 4.82 18.86
N SER A 42 3.82 5.56 19.40
CA SER A 42 3.64 6.96 19.79
C SER A 42 3.89 7.94 18.65
N GLY A 43 4.29 7.42 17.47
CA GLY A 43 4.57 8.16 16.27
C GLY A 43 5.63 7.46 15.42
N GLY A 44 5.87 7.98 14.22
CA GLY A 44 6.88 7.49 13.31
C GLY A 44 7.23 8.54 12.26
N GLU A 45 8.11 8.18 11.36
CA GLU A 45 8.57 9.10 10.32
C GLU A 45 8.52 8.44 8.95
N LEU A 46 8.16 9.22 7.94
CA LEU A 46 8.27 8.85 6.53
C LEU A 46 9.58 9.37 5.97
N TYR A 47 10.27 8.50 5.24
CA TYR A 47 11.52 8.84 4.58
C TYR A 47 11.47 8.55 3.09
N ASP A 48 12.30 9.26 2.33
CA ASP A 48 12.52 8.96 0.92
C ASP A 48 13.21 7.59 0.78
N THR A 49 12.79 6.82 -0.21
CA THR A 49 13.24 5.44 -0.41
C THR A 49 13.51 5.20 -1.89
N GLU A 50 14.63 4.60 -2.20
CA GLU A 50 14.98 4.16 -3.55
C GLU A 50 14.85 2.64 -3.65
N ILE A 51 14.06 2.16 -4.63
CA ILE A 51 13.94 0.73 -4.92
C ILE A 51 15.20 0.27 -5.64
N MET A 52 15.93 -0.66 -5.05
CA MET A 52 17.19 -1.19 -5.58
C MET A 52 17.00 -2.51 -6.34
N GLY A 53 15.94 -3.26 -6.04
CA GLY A 53 15.67 -4.52 -6.68
C GLY A 53 14.35 -5.14 -6.29
N ILE A 54 13.94 -6.11 -7.10
CA ILE A 54 12.72 -6.89 -6.90
C ILE A 54 13.07 -8.37 -6.98
N GLU A 55 12.83 -9.11 -5.90
CA GLU A 55 12.79 -10.56 -5.93
C GLU A 55 11.38 -10.99 -6.31
N LYS A 56 11.24 -11.71 -7.44
CA LYS A 56 9.93 -12.15 -7.93
C LYS A 56 9.30 -13.17 -6.98
N GLY A 57 7.98 -13.08 -6.85
CA GLY A 57 7.20 -14.07 -6.13
C GLY A 57 7.23 -15.43 -6.84
N THR A 58 7.28 -16.50 -6.06
CA THR A 58 7.15 -17.89 -6.51
C THR A 58 6.09 -18.59 -5.67
N PHE A 59 5.69 -19.79 -6.10
CA PHE A 59 4.72 -20.58 -5.33
C PHE A 59 5.22 -20.80 -3.89
N GLY A 60 4.41 -20.42 -2.91
CA GLY A 60 4.74 -20.57 -1.50
C GLY A 60 5.67 -19.49 -0.91
N LYS A 61 6.23 -18.60 -1.75
CA LYS A 61 7.10 -17.51 -1.31
C LYS A 61 6.71 -16.22 -2.03
N PRO A 62 6.08 -15.25 -1.34
CA PRO A 62 5.83 -13.93 -1.89
C PRO A 62 7.14 -13.24 -2.31
N GLY A 63 7.09 -12.48 -3.39
CA GLY A 63 8.21 -11.64 -3.79
C GLY A 63 8.38 -10.44 -2.86
N VAL A 64 9.54 -9.79 -2.97
CA VAL A 64 9.92 -8.66 -2.10
C VAL A 64 10.57 -7.55 -2.92
N MET A 65 10.15 -6.32 -2.68
CA MET A 65 10.93 -5.14 -3.08
C MET A 65 11.98 -4.85 -2.01
N SER A 66 13.24 -4.69 -2.43
CA SER A 66 14.33 -4.22 -1.60
C SER A 66 14.73 -2.81 -1.99
N GLY A 67 15.14 -1.99 -1.03
CA GLY A 67 15.52 -0.62 -1.26
C GLY A 67 16.35 -0.04 -0.14
N VAL A 68 16.80 1.19 -0.36
CA VAL A 68 17.55 1.98 0.60
C VAL A 68 16.66 3.08 1.15
N ILE A 69 16.56 3.16 2.46
CA ILE A 69 15.88 4.25 3.16
C ILE A 69 16.94 5.30 3.51
N TYR A 70 16.72 6.52 3.03
CA TYR A 70 17.63 7.64 3.32
C TYR A 70 17.19 8.35 4.60
N TYR A 71 17.87 8.07 5.69
CA TYR A 71 17.61 8.73 6.97
C TYR A 71 18.21 10.14 6.99
N GLY A 72 17.53 11.04 7.67
CA GLY A 72 17.97 12.41 7.88
C GLY A 72 16.91 13.45 7.56
N ASN A 73 17.06 14.65 8.08
CA ASN A 73 16.05 15.72 7.98
C ASN A 73 15.74 16.13 6.52
N GLN A 74 16.70 15.96 5.61
CA GLN A 74 16.47 16.32 4.20
C GLN A 74 15.62 15.31 3.45
N SER A 75 15.67 14.04 3.88
CA SER A 75 14.94 12.91 3.28
C SER A 75 13.63 12.60 3.99
N LYS A 76 13.36 13.29 5.10
CA LYS A 76 12.10 13.16 5.82
C LYS A 76 10.96 13.75 4.99
N LEU A 77 9.92 12.94 4.76
CA LEU A 77 8.75 13.30 3.95
C LEU A 77 7.54 13.68 4.81
N GLY A 78 7.47 13.21 6.05
CA GLY A 78 6.34 13.46 6.93
C GLY A 78 6.45 12.73 8.26
N ALA A 79 5.36 12.79 9.02
CA ALA A 79 5.21 12.12 10.31
C ALA A 79 4.05 11.12 10.27
N ILE A 80 4.25 9.94 10.85
CA ILE A 80 3.21 8.95 11.08
C ILE A 80 2.62 9.23 12.47
N GLU A 81 1.31 9.39 12.54
CA GLU A 81 0.58 9.75 13.76
C GLU A 81 -0.25 8.56 14.29
N ALA A 82 -0.65 7.66 13.39
CA ALA A 82 -1.45 6.50 13.75
C ALA A 82 -1.05 5.25 12.97
N ASN A 83 -1.10 4.09 13.66
CA ASN A 83 -1.01 2.77 13.10
C ASN A 83 -2.27 2.00 13.48
N THR A 84 -3.14 1.75 12.51
CA THR A 84 -4.44 1.07 12.69
C THR A 84 -4.50 -0.20 11.88
N ASN A 85 -5.58 -0.97 11.99
CA ASN A 85 -5.75 -2.16 11.15
C ASN A 85 -5.96 -1.84 9.67
N GLU A 86 -6.35 -0.61 9.34
CA GLU A 86 -6.68 -0.12 8.01
C GLU A 86 -5.49 0.58 7.32
N GLY A 87 -4.39 0.81 8.06
CA GLY A 87 -3.20 1.46 7.50
C GLY A 87 -2.40 2.26 8.52
N ILE A 88 -1.42 2.98 8.00
CA ILE A 88 -0.71 4.05 8.71
C ILE A 88 -1.17 5.41 8.18
N PHE A 89 -1.31 6.37 9.07
CA PHE A 89 -1.84 7.70 8.77
C PHE A 89 -1.00 8.78 9.44
N GLY A 90 -1.04 9.98 8.88
CA GLY A 90 -0.30 11.12 9.40
C GLY A 90 -0.26 12.26 8.40
N THR A 91 0.77 13.10 8.50
CA THR A 91 0.91 14.30 7.69
C THR A 91 2.22 14.32 6.92
N VAL A 92 2.18 14.77 5.66
CA VAL A 92 3.37 15.03 4.87
C VAL A 92 3.87 16.46 5.08
N ASN A 93 5.19 16.66 4.99
CA ASN A 93 5.76 18.00 5.06
C ASN A 93 5.50 18.81 3.77
N GLU A 94 5.59 20.13 3.87
CA GLU A 94 5.35 21.05 2.75
C GLU A 94 6.28 20.78 1.55
N LYS A 95 7.54 20.44 1.82
CA LYS A 95 8.52 20.14 0.78
C LYS A 95 8.07 18.97 -0.09
N PHE A 96 7.57 17.88 0.53
CA PHE A 96 7.08 16.72 -0.19
C PHE A 96 5.75 17.02 -0.88
N ARG A 97 4.81 17.68 -0.20
CA ARG A 97 3.54 18.12 -0.76
C ARG A 97 3.72 18.92 -2.05
N ASN A 98 4.70 19.85 -2.07
CA ASN A 98 5.01 20.67 -3.25
C ASN A 98 5.69 19.87 -4.39
N ARG A 99 6.29 18.71 -4.10
CA ARG A 99 6.84 17.79 -5.12
C ARG A 99 5.78 16.98 -5.83
N VAL A 100 4.66 16.69 -5.15
CA VAL A 100 3.55 15.91 -5.71
C VAL A 100 2.79 16.76 -6.72
N LYS A 101 2.93 16.41 -8.01
CA LYS A 101 2.30 17.11 -9.14
C LYS A 101 1.14 16.34 -9.75
N SER A 102 0.64 15.33 -9.06
CA SER A 102 -0.48 14.53 -9.56
C SER A 102 -1.79 15.32 -9.50
N GLU A 103 -2.63 15.16 -10.51
CA GLU A 103 -4.00 15.64 -10.45
C GLU A 103 -4.79 14.86 -9.39
N ALA A 104 -5.76 15.54 -8.75
CA ALA A 104 -6.63 14.90 -7.79
C ALA A 104 -7.53 13.86 -8.48
N ILE A 105 -7.59 12.67 -7.91
CA ILE A 105 -8.46 11.58 -8.39
C ILE A 105 -9.69 11.53 -7.49
N PRO A 106 -10.90 11.48 -8.06
CA PRO A 106 -12.13 11.37 -7.27
C PRO A 106 -12.17 10.02 -6.52
N ILE A 107 -12.79 10.02 -5.35
CA ILE A 107 -13.03 8.83 -4.55
C ILE A 107 -14.18 8.02 -5.13
N GLY A 108 -13.98 6.70 -5.28
CA GLY A 108 -15.04 5.74 -5.55
C GLY A 108 -15.48 5.06 -4.25
N TYR A 109 -16.76 5.12 -3.94
CA TYR A 109 -17.32 4.51 -2.75
C TYR A 109 -17.50 3.01 -2.95
N ARG A 110 -17.55 2.22 -1.84
CA ARG A 110 -17.67 0.74 -1.89
C ARG A 110 -18.82 0.26 -2.77
N GLN A 111 -19.93 0.98 -2.80
CA GLN A 111 -21.09 0.66 -3.64
C GLN A 111 -20.83 0.81 -5.15
N ASP A 112 -19.82 1.59 -5.52
CA ASP A 112 -19.41 1.80 -6.91
C ASP A 112 -18.45 0.71 -7.39
N VAL A 113 -17.79 -0.01 -6.46
CA VAL A 113 -16.79 -1.03 -6.77
C VAL A 113 -17.44 -2.25 -7.40
N LYS A 114 -16.95 -2.68 -8.55
CA LYS A 114 -17.49 -3.80 -9.33
C LYS A 114 -16.40 -4.83 -9.62
N LYS A 115 -16.82 -6.09 -9.81
CA LYS A 115 -15.94 -7.11 -10.39
C LYS A 115 -15.54 -6.72 -11.82
N GLY A 116 -14.35 -7.12 -12.22
CA GLY A 116 -13.80 -6.89 -13.55
C GLY A 116 -12.59 -5.98 -13.53
N LYS A 117 -12.36 -5.31 -14.63
CA LYS A 117 -11.15 -4.52 -14.88
C LYS A 117 -10.99 -3.35 -13.91
N ALA A 118 -9.78 -3.21 -13.40
CA ALA A 118 -9.30 -2.09 -12.61
C ALA A 118 -7.79 -1.95 -12.81
N TYR A 119 -7.15 -1.02 -12.11
CA TYR A 119 -5.72 -0.78 -12.21
C TYR A 119 -5.09 -0.62 -10.84
N VAL A 120 -3.86 -1.10 -10.70
CA VAL A 120 -2.97 -0.78 -9.58
C VAL A 120 -1.95 0.24 -10.05
N ARG A 121 -1.88 1.37 -9.36
CA ARG A 121 -0.87 2.40 -9.64
C ARG A 121 0.40 2.12 -8.85
N SER A 122 1.52 2.01 -9.55
CA SER A 122 2.83 1.71 -8.94
C SER A 122 3.97 2.29 -9.75
N ASN A 123 5.10 2.51 -9.10
CA ASN A 123 6.34 2.92 -9.71
C ASN A 123 7.39 1.78 -9.77
N VAL A 124 6.95 0.54 -9.74
CA VAL A 124 7.85 -0.62 -9.69
C VAL A 124 8.79 -0.73 -10.91
N SER A 125 8.43 -0.16 -12.05
CA SER A 125 9.27 -0.06 -13.25
C SER A 125 10.24 1.13 -13.26
N GLY A 126 10.27 1.93 -12.17
CA GLY A 126 10.98 3.21 -12.11
C GLY A 126 10.14 4.41 -12.53
N GLU A 127 8.99 4.19 -13.15
CA GLU A 127 8.03 5.22 -13.53
C GLU A 127 6.65 4.91 -12.94
N LEU A 128 5.90 5.95 -12.59
CA LEU A 128 4.54 5.80 -12.09
C LEU A 128 3.59 5.40 -13.22
N LYS A 129 3.06 4.19 -13.15
CA LYS A 129 2.14 3.61 -14.16
C LYS A 129 0.93 2.96 -13.52
N ASP A 130 -0.10 2.79 -14.33
CA ASP A 130 -1.32 2.04 -14.00
C ASP A 130 -1.22 0.65 -14.66
N TYR A 131 -1.10 -0.39 -13.85
CA TYR A 131 -1.03 -1.79 -14.27
C TYR A 131 -2.39 -2.46 -14.16
N GLU A 132 -2.78 -3.18 -15.19
CA GLU A 132 -4.10 -3.83 -15.24
C GLU A 132 -4.22 -4.96 -14.21
N ILE A 133 -5.34 -4.94 -13.50
CA ILE A 133 -5.79 -6.00 -12.59
C ILE A 133 -7.24 -6.35 -12.84
N GLU A 134 -7.66 -7.50 -12.36
CA GLU A 134 -9.05 -7.92 -12.28
C GLU A 134 -9.52 -7.97 -10.84
N ILE A 135 -10.62 -7.31 -10.51
CA ILE A 135 -11.33 -7.50 -9.24
C ILE A 135 -12.18 -8.75 -9.39
N GLN A 136 -11.77 -9.84 -8.73
CA GLN A 136 -12.44 -11.15 -8.83
C GLN A 136 -13.59 -11.31 -7.84
N LYS A 137 -13.45 -10.70 -6.66
CA LYS A 137 -14.46 -10.72 -5.60
C LYS A 137 -14.49 -9.40 -4.88
N VAL A 138 -15.68 -8.97 -4.49
CA VAL A 138 -15.95 -7.85 -3.59
C VAL A 138 -16.71 -8.38 -2.39
N ASP A 139 -16.27 -8.05 -1.19
CA ASP A 139 -16.92 -8.37 0.06
C ASP A 139 -17.38 -7.05 0.72
N TYR A 140 -18.67 -6.80 0.70
CA TYR A 140 -19.24 -5.59 1.27
C TYR A 140 -19.48 -5.69 2.78
N SER A 141 -19.22 -6.85 3.38
CA SER A 141 -19.30 -7.01 4.83
C SER A 141 -18.19 -6.27 5.52
N THR A 142 -18.45 -5.72 6.70
CA THR A 142 -17.44 -5.04 7.53
C THR A 142 -16.62 -6.00 8.40
N ALA A 143 -16.82 -7.31 8.22
CA ALA A 143 -16.25 -8.33 9.10
C ALA A 143 -14.77 -8.62 8.87
N ARG A 144 -14.24 -8.30 7.69
CA ARG A 144 -12.85 -8.61 7.30
C ARG A 144 -12.08 -7.32 7.09
N LYS A 145 -11.32 -6.93 8.10
CA LYS A 145 -10.41 -5.78 8.00
C LYS A 145 -9.36 -6.02 6.92
N SER A 146 -9.12 -5.00 6.08
CA SER A 146 -8.09 -4.99 5.01
C SER A 146 -8.22 -6.09 3.93
N LYS A 147 -9.40 -6.74 3.79
CA LYS A 147 -9.64 -7.84 2.84
C LYS A 147 -11.00 -7.71 2.14
N ASP A 148 -11.35 -6.51 1.72
CA ASP A 148 -12.66 -6.19 1.11
C ASP A 148 -12.76 -6.68 -0.34
N MET A 149 -11.62 -6.81 -1.02
CA MET A 149 -11.55 -7.25 -2.42
C MET A 149 -10.54 -8.38 -2.58
N ILE A 150 -10.80 -9.28 -3.53
CA ILE A 150 -9.79 -10.18 -4.11
C ILE A 150 -9.45 -9.66 -5.49
N ILE A 151 -8.18 -9.38 -5.72
CA ILE A 151 -7.65 -8.87 -6.97
C ILE A 151 -6.69 -9.87 -7.59
N LYS A 152 -6.57 -9.84 -8.92
CA LYS A 152 -5.62 -10.62 -9.71
C LYS A 152 -4.88 -9.69 -10.66
N VAL A 153 -3.56 -9.76 -10.68
CA VAL A 153 -2.73 -9.07 -11.65
C VAL A 153 -2.91 -9.73 -13.01
N THR A 154 -3.26 -8.95 -14.03
CA THR A 154 -3.42 -9.38 -15.41
C THR A 154 -2.44 -8.69 -16.36
N ASP A 155 -1.82 -7.61 -15.89
CA ASP A 155 -0.86 -6.83 -16.66
C ASP A 155 0.42 -7.64 -16.95
N PRO A 156 0.79 -7.84 -18.23
CA PRO A 156 1.95 -8.64 -18.60
C PRO A 156 3.28 -8.00 -18.17
N GLU A 157 3.40 -6.66 -18.20
CA GLU A 157 4.61 -5.96 -17.75
C GLU A 157 4.81 -6.15 -16.25
N LEU A 158 3.76 -5.98 -15.45
CA LEU A 158 3.85 -6.19 -14.00
C LEU A 158 4.17 -7.64 -13.65
N LEU A 159 3.55 -8.62 -14.34
CA LEU A 159 3.85 -10.03 -14.16
C LEU A 159 5.29 -10.37 -14.54
N GLU A 160 5.80 -9.77 -15.62
CA GLU A 160 7.20 -9.95 -16.02
C GLU A 160 8.18 -9.35 -15.01
N LEU A 161 7.89 -8.16 -14.47
CA LEU A 161 8.75 -7.46 -13.52
C LEU A 161 8.78 -8.11 -12.14
N THR A 162 7.61 -8.49 -11.62
CA THR A 162 7.44 -8.85 -10.20
C THR A 162 6.94 -10.27 -9.96
N GLY A 163 6.41 -10.95 -10.99
CA GLY A 163 5.71 -12.22 -10.84
C GLY A 163 4.34 -12.10 -10.14
N GLY A 164 3.83 -10.88 -9.98
CA GLY A 164 2.57 -10.57 -9.30
C GLY A 164 2.69 -9.50 -8.23
N ILE A 165 1.92 -9.61 -7.15
CA ILE A 165 1.99 -8.70 -6.01
C ILE A 165 3.20 -9.08 -5.14
N VAL A 166 4.05 -8.13 -4.84
CA VAL A 166 5.23 -8.31 -3.99
C VAL A 166 5.15 -7.49 -2.71
N GLN A 167 5.87 -7.89 -1.68
CA GLN A 167 6.00 -7.10 -0.44
C GLN A 167 6.64 -5.75 -0.78
N GLY A 168 6.03 -4.68 -0.29
CA GLY A 168 6.32 -3.29 -0.66
C GLY A 168 5.23 -2.67 -1.52
N MET A 169 4.41 -3.46 -2.23
CA MET A 169 3.22 -2.96 -2.96
C MET A 169 2.01 -2.71 -2.06
N SER A 170 2.05 -3.10 -0.80
CA SER A 170 0.98 -2.76 0.17
C SER A 170 0.77 -1.25 0.20
N GLY A 171 -0.46 -0.81 0.04
CA GLY A 171 -0.84 0.60 -0.11
C GLY A 171 -0.93 1.08 -1.55
N SER A 172 -0.49 0.32 -2.54
CA SER A 172 -0.62 0.73 -3.95
C SER A 172 -2.08 1.04 -4.28
N PRO A 173 -2.39 2.25 -4.80
CA PRO A 173 -3.76 2.66 -5.12
C PRO A 173 -4.44 1.74 -6.13
N ILE A 174 -5.69 1.39 -5.87
CA ILE A 174 -6.54 0.67 -6.83
C ILE A 174 -7.51 1.67 -7.45
N ILE A 175 -7.49 1.72 -8.78
CA ILE A 175 -8.27 2.67 -9.59
C ILE A 175 -9.24 1.90 -10.47
N GLN A 176 -10.51 2.26 -10.41
CA GLN A 176 -11.56 1.74 -11.30
C GLN A 176 -12.41 2.89 -11.83
N ASP A 177 -12.67 2.91 -13.12
CA ASP A 177 -13.46 3.94 -13.79
C ASP A 177 -12.99 5.39 -13.47
N GLY A 178 -11.66 5.58 -13.35
CA GLY A 178 -11.02 6.86 -13.04
C GLY A 178 -11.16 7.32 -11.58
N LYS A 179 -11.66 6.46 -10.68
CA LYS A 179 -11.82 6.74 -9.25
C LYS A 179 -10.85 5.91 -8.41
N LEU A 180 -10.33 6.50 -7.34
CA LEU A 180 -9.60 5.78 -6.30
C LEU A 180 -10.61 4.99 -5.46
N ILE A 181 -10.58 3.66 -5.54
CA ILE A 181 -11.53 2.77 -4.87
C ILE A 181 -10.95 2.03 -3.68
N GLY A 182 -9.62 1.96 -3.57
CA GLY A 182 -8.98 1.20 -2.51
C GLY A 182 -7.46 1.13 -2.65
N ALA A 183 -6.88 0.22 -1.90
CA ALA A 183 -5.45 -0.06 -1.92
C ALA A 183 -5.17 -1.57 -1.84
N VAL A 184 -4.06 -1.98 -2.43
CA VAL A 184 -3.53 -3.35 -2.27
C VAL A 184 -3.10 -3.54 -0.82
N THR A 185 -3.41 -4.70 -0.22
CA THR A 185 -3.03 -4.98 1.16
C THR A 185 -2.10 -6.18 1.30
N HIS A 186 -2.56 -7.37 0.97
CA HIS A 186 -1.81 -8.61 1.19
C HIS A 186 -1.77 -9.45 -0.08
N VAL A 187 -0.63 -10.05 -0.36
CA VAL A 187 -0.45 -11.06 -1.41
C VAL A 187 -0.87 -12.45 -0.91
N PHE A 188 -1.36 -13.29 -1.81
CA PHE A 188 -1.59 -14.70 -1.50
C PHE A 188 -0.27 -15.46 -1.49
N ILE A 189 -0.01 -16.23 -0.44
CA ILE A 189 1.25 -16.97 -0.30
C ILE A 189 1.43 -18.02 -1.41
N GLN A 190 0.34 -18.69 -1.81
CA GLN A 190 0.38 -19.75 -2.83
C GLN A 190 0.21 -19.26 -4.27
N ASP A 191 -0.16 -17.99 -4.46
CA ASP A 191 -0.39 -17.41 -5.78
C ASP A 191 -0.13 -15.90 -5.75
N SER A 192 1.12 -15.51 -6.03
CA SER A 192 1.55 -14.10 -6.03
C SER A 192 0.81 -13.23 -7.06
N THR A 193 0.17 -13.83 -8.05
CA THR A 193 -0.66 -13.07 -9.01
C THR A 193 -1.95 -12.54 -8.39
N ARG A 194 -2.31 -13.03 -7.18
CA ARG A 194 -3.55 -12.67 -6.47
C ARG A 194 -3.25 -12.08 -5.10
N GLY A 195 -4.18 -11.26 -4.63
CA GLY A 195 -4.09 -10.67 -3.31
C GLY A 195 -5.38 -10.04 -2.86
N TYR A 196 -5.30 -9.35 -1.75
CA TYR A 196 -6.42 -8.60 -1.17
C TYR A 196 -6.26 -7.11 -1.41
N GLY A 197 -7.39 -6.41 -1.41
CA GLY A 197 -7.46 -4.96 -1.33
C GLY A 197 -8.46 -4.52 -0.27
N ILE A 198 -8.24 -3.32 0.25
CA ILE A 198 -9.14 -2.61 1.16
C ILE A 198 -9.91 -1.53 0.40
N PHE A 199 -11.16 -1.24 0.78
CA PHE A 199 -11.86 -0.06 0.26
C PHE A 199 -11.21 1.22 0.77
N ILE A 200 -11.15 2.24 -0.10
CA ILE A 200 -10.60 3.54 0.29
C ILE A 200 -11.40 4.18 1.43
N GLU A 201 -12.72 3.96 1.49
CA GLU A 201 -13.57 4.46 2.57
C GLU A 201 -13.08 4.01 3.94
N ASN A 202 -12.61 2.75 4.07
CA ASN A 202 -12.11 2.22 5.32
C ASN A 202 -10.81 2.90 5.77
N MET A 203 -10.03 3.44 4.82
CA MET A 203 -8.82 4.22 5.11
C MET A 203 -9.11 5.69 5.40
N LEU A 204 -10.27 6.23 4.98
CA LEU A 204 -10.63 7.65 5.15
C LEU A 204 -11.39 7.93 6.44
N ILE A 205 -11.92 6.91 7.13
CA ILE A 205 -12.72 7.02 8.36
C ILE A 205 -11.82 6.88 9.61
N GLN A 206 -10.60 7.40 9.60
CA GLN A 206 -9.68 7.30 10.74
C GLN A 206 -9.71 8.56 11.62
#